data_dbcc0cf1272c137e5f7fe56d90081982
#
_entry.id   dbcc0cf1272c137e5f7fe56d90081982
#
_cell.length_a   1.000
_cell.length_b   1.000
_cell.length_c   1.000
_cell.angle_alpha   90.00
_cell.angle_beta   90.00
_cell.angle_gamma   90.00
#
_symmetry.space_group_name_H-M   'P 1'
#
loop_
_entity.id
_entity.type
_entity.pdbx_description
1 polymer ?
#
loop_
_entity_poly.entity_id
_entity_poly.type
_entity_poly.pdbx_seq_one_letter_code
_entity_poly.pdbx_strand_id
1 'polypeptide(L)'
;MIRNVLGYWGVLVCALCAEPAVISLPTANQHLFGDEPEKFYMYVNRTFEGETSKPWEGGSFGYVRSPIRVGGKLVMSRFHEGIDIAPVKRDKAGNPLDLVMSISGGRVVHTSPISGRSNYGKYVVVEHDWENSKVYSLYAHLSTVTAKVGDAVNAGSVLGRMGYTGAGLNRTRAHVHLELGLQMSTRYGSWHDHNFGSANYHGNFNGMNIAGVDIAGFFLERRKNPELKFSEFVLSRPMQFKVTVPAGAAEPEFLSRYPWMRRKGVPDHVSWEVGFAATGHVISFTPSKRKVSAPVVSHLRPSDIPQRWLTRGLLTGEGNSASLSAGGKKLVSLVLDSFPIVEAASTR
;
A
#
# COMPACT_ATOMS: atom_id res chain seq x y z
N MET A 1 53.09 -39.32 -27.11
CA MET A 1 52.70 -37.94 -26.71
C MET A 1 51.23 -37.79 -27.02
N ILE A 2 50.37 -37.89 -25.98
CA ILE A 2 48.90 -37.75 -26.13
C ILE A 2 48.56 -36.41 -25.46
N ARG A 3 48.08 -35.44 -26.26
CA ARG A 3 47.61 -34.15 -25.77
C ARG A 3 46.14 -34.26 -25.35
N ASN A 4 45.87 -34.13 -24.06
CA ASN A 4 44.51 -33.97 -23.52
C ASN A 4 44.02 -32.55 -23.82
N VAL A 5 42.96 -32.44 -24.60
CA VAL A 5 42.20 -31.19 -24.78
C VAL A 5 41.07 -31.19 -23.77
N LEU A 6 41.19 -30.39 -22.72
CA LEU A 6 40.12 -30.10 -21.77
C LEU A 6 39.17 -29.05 -22.40
N GLY A 7 38.01 -29.50 -22.84
CA GLY A 7 36.94 -28.62 -23.29
C GLY A 7 36.27 -27.94 -22.07
N TYR A 8 36.34 -26.61 -21.98
CA TYR A 8 35.54 -25.81 -21.06
C TYR A 8 34.12 -25.70 -21.60
N TRP A 9 33.17 -26.31 -20.91
CA TRP A 9 31.74 -26.07 -21.12
C TRP A 9 31.34 -24.82 -20.31
N GLY A 10 31.25 -23.69 -20.99
CA GLY A 10 30.65 -22.50 -20.41
C GLY A 10 29.14 -22.70 -20.26
N VAL A 11 28.65 -22.79 -19.02
CA VAL A 11 27.22 -22.74 -18.72
C VAL A 11 26.75 -21.30 -18.95
N LEU A 12 26.06 -21.09 -20.06
CA LEU A 12 25.36 -19.84 -20.36
C LEU A 12 24.17 -19.76 -19.40
N VAL A 13 24.33 -19.06 -18.27
CA VAL A 13 23.21 -18.72 -17.42
C VAL A 13 22.41 -17.63 -18.15
N CYS A 14 21.38 -18.06 -18.87
CA CYS A 14 20.39 -17.16 -19.43
C CYS A 14 19.67 -16.53 -18.24
N ALA A 15 19.90 -15.25 -17.97
CA ALA A 15 19.05 -14.48 -17.07
C ALA A 15 17.66 -14.46 -17.70
N LEU A 16 16.76 -15.31 -17.22
CA LEU A 16 15.33 -15.23 -17.52
C LEU A 16 14.87 -13.85 -17.03
N CYS A 17 14.75 -12.89 -17.94
CA CYS A 17 13.99 -11.67 -17.68
C CYS A 17 12.58 -12.14 -17.39
N ALA A 18 12.15 -12.03 -16.13
CA ALA A 18 10.77 -12.34 -15.76
C ALA A 18 9.85 -11.45 -16.61
N GLU A 19 8.94 -12.08 -17.34
CA GLU A 19 7.91 -11.39 -18.11
C GLU A 19 7.16 -10.40 -17.20
N PRO A 20 6.80 -9.20 -17.72
CA PRO A 20 6.02 -8.26 -16.94
C PRO A 20 4.72 -8.89 -16.47
N ALA A 21 4.36 -8.69 -15.21
CA ALA A 21 3.13 -9.26 -14.64
C ALA A 21 1.89 -8.81 -15.46
N VAL A 22 1.04 -9.75 -15.84
CA VAL A 22 -0.28 -9.44 -16.41
C VAL A 22 -1.13 -8.77 -15.34
N ILE A 23 -1.62 -7.56 -15.63
CA ILE A 23 -2.40 -6.75 -14.68
C ILE A 23 -3.71 -6.32 -15.36
N SER A 24 -4.84 -6.52 -14.65
CA SER A 24 -6.19 -6.16 -15.12
C SER A 24 -6.98 -5.43 -14.04
N LEU A 25 -8.01 -4.68 -14.43
CA LEU A 25 -8.96 -4.11 -13.47
C LEU A 25 -9.71 -5.22 -12.73
N PRO A 26 -10.06 -5.02 -11.44
CA PRO A 26 -10.65 -6.05 -10.60
C PRO A 26 -12.15 -6.26 -10.84
N THR A 27 -12.77 -5.48 -11.72
CA THR A 27 -14.20 -5.55 -12.04
C THR A 27 -14.43 -5.31 -13.52
N ALA A 28 -15.67 -5.46 -13.96
CA ALA A 28 -16.08 -5.12 -15.33
C ALA A 28 -16.13 -3.60 -15.62
N ASN A 29 -15.95 -2.75 -14.60
CA ASN A 29 -15.90 -1.29 -14.78
C ASN A 29 -14.59 -0.88 -15.45
N GLN A 30 -14.66 -0.44 -16.70
CA GLN A 30 -13.51 -0.04 -17.52
C GLN A 30 -13.37 1.48 -17.67
N HIS A 31 -14.21 2.30 -17.00
CA HIS A 31 -14.26 3.74 -17.19
C HIS A 31 -12.97 4.46 -16.73
N LEU A 32 -12.09 3.82 -15.93
CA LEU A 32 -10.76 4.35 -15.63
C LEU A 32 -9.96 4.69 -16.90
N PHE A 33 -10.19 3.95 -17.98
CA PHE A 33 -9.44 4.04 -19.24
C PHE A 33 -10.15 4.85 -20.32
N GLY A 34 -11.31 5.40 -20.00
CA GLY A 34 -12.10 6.22 -20.92
C GLY A 34 -12.04 7.72 -20.57
N ASP A 35 -12.94 8.47 -21.20
CA ASP A 35 -13.05 9.93 -21.03
C ASP A 35 -13.99 10.33 -19.88
N GLU A 36 -14.56 9.37 -19.15
CA GLU A 36 -15.52 9.57 -18.07
C GLU A 36 -15.04 8.89 -16.77
N PRO A 37 -13.90 9.34 -16.19
CA PRO A 37 -13.32 8.72 -15.00
C PRO A 37 -14.26 8.78 -13.79
N GLU A 38 -15.16 9.75 -13.73
CA GLU A 38 -16.18 9.86 -12.67
C GLU A 38 -17.12 8.64 -12.65
N LYS A 39 -17.32 7.93 -13.76
CA LYS A 39 -18.09 6.68 -13.79
C LYS A 39 -17.32 5.48 -13.25
N PHE A 40 -16.01 5.62 -13.10
CA PHE A 40 -15.20 4.56 -12.51
C PHE A 40 -15.30 4.56 -11.00
N TYR A 41 -15.31 5.74 -10.37
CA TYR A 41 -15.22 5.87 -8.92
C TYR A 41 -16.59 5.88 -8.25
N MET A 42 -16.67 5.27 -7.05
CA MET A 42 -17.80 5.47 -6.14
C MET A 42 -17.53 6.72 -5.30
N TYR A 43 -18.47 7.63 -5.31
CA TYR A 43 -18.42 8.86 -4.53
C TYR A 43 -19.81 9.30 -4.07
N VAL A 44 -19.84 10.22 -3.14
CA VAL A 44 -21.09 10.75 -2.56
C VAL A 44 -21.09 12.27 -2.60
N ASN A 45 -22.29 12.85 -2.49
CA ASN A 45 -22.42 14.29 -2.29
C ASN A 45 -21.68 14.71 -1.02
N ARG A 46 -21.01 15.86 -1.09
CA ARG A 46 -20.32 16.50 0.02
C ARG A 46 -20.75 17.94 0.12
N THR A 47 -21.05 18.39 1.34
CA THR A 47 -21.31 19.79 1.63
C THR A 47 -20.14 20.39 2.38
N PHE A 48 -19.63 21.50 1.89
CA PHE A 48 -18.54 22.25 2.51
C PHE A 48 -18.79 23.76 2.32
N GLU A 49 -18.75 24.53 3.41
CA GLU A 49 -18.99 25.98 3.41
C GLU A 49 -20.35 26.37 2.78
N GLY A 50 -21.38 25.53 2.98
CA GLY A 50 -22.72 25.75 2.41
C GLY A 50 -22.94 25.24 1.00
N GLU A 51 -21.89 24.93 0.26
CA GLU A 51 -21.97 24.42 -1.10
C GLU A 51 -21.96 22.89 -1.14
N THR A 52 -22.86 22.28 -1.91
CA THR A 52 -22.95 20.84 -2.11
C THR A 52 -22.40 20.47 -3.49
N SER A 53 -21.44 19.56 -3.52
CA SER A 53 -20.81 19.05 -4.73
C SER A 53 -20.78 17.53 -4.78
N LYS A 54 -20.42 16.98 -5.94
CA LYS A 54 -20.17 15.54 -6.15
C LYS A 54 -18.71 15.31 -6.54
N PRO A 55 -17.78 15.41 -5.56
CA PRO A 55 -16.36 15.23 -5.86
C PRO A 55 -16.04 13.75 -6.11
N TRP A 56 -16.03 13.31 -7.37
CA TRP A 56 -15.71 11.92 -7.74
C TRP A 56 -14.27 11.55 -7.31
N GLU A 57 -13.39 12.52 -7.23
CA GLU A 57 -12.04 12.36 -6.70
C GLU A 57 -12.03 11.78 -5.29
N GLY A 58 -13.12 11.94 -4.53
CA GLY A 58 -13.29 11.32 -3.22
C GLY A 58 -13.25 9.79 -3.22
N GLY A 59 -13.39 9.14 -4.38
CA GLY A 59 -13.17 7.71 -4.60
C GLY A 59 -11.75 7.36 -5.03
N SER A 60 -10.91 8.34 -5.38
CA SER A 60 -9.53 8.12 -5.81
C SER A 60 -8.56 7.98 -4.63
N PHE A 61 -7.31 7.61 -4.93
CA PHE A 61 -6.24 7.47 -3.94
C PHE A 61 -5.70 8.83 -3.49
N GLY A 62 -5.32 8.95 -2.24
CA GLY A 62 -4.60 10.10 -1.70
C GLY A 62 -5.44 11.01 -0.80
N TYR A 63 -5.02 12.28 -0.69
CA TYR A 63 -5.74 13.30 0.09
C TYR A 63 -6.91 13.85 -0.71
N VAL A 64 -8.04 13.21 -0.63
CA VAL A 64 -9.22 13.47 -1.47
C VAL A 64 -10.53 13.64 -0.70
N ARG A 65 -10.45 13.60 0.64
CA ARG A 65 -11.63 13.62 1.52
C ARG A 65 -11.51 14.66 2.62
N SER A 66 -12.69 15.09 3.12
CA SER A 66 -12.84 16.00 4.27
C SER A 66 -12.07 17.32 4.08
N PRO A 67 -12.58 18.22 3.23
CA PRO A 67 -12.00 19.54 3.03
C PRO A 67 -12.04 20.35 4.33
N ILE A 68 -10.98 21.12 4.58
CA ILE A 68 -10.84 22.08 5.68
C ILE A 68 -10.11 23.33 5.18
N ARG A 69 -10.24 24.46 5.91
CA ARG A 69 -9.40 25.64 5.70
C ARG A 69 -8.22 25.62 6.65
N VAL A 70 -7.04 25.82 6.08
CA VAL A 70 -5.80 25.98 6.82
C VAL A 70 -5.10 27.24 6.30
N GLY A 71 -5.04 28.30 7.10
CA GLY A 71 -4.50 29.59 6.68
C GLY A 71 -5.19 30.14 5.41
N GLY A 72 -6.52 29.97 5.30
CA GLY A 72 -7.31 30.38 4.15
C GLY A 72 -7.26 29.45 2.93
N LYS A 73 -6.30 28.51 2.87
CA LYS A 73 -6.17 27.53 1.79
C LYS A 73 -7.10 26.35 2.01
N LEU A 74 -7.70 25.83 0.93
CA LEU A 74 -8.45 24.57 0.95
C LEU A 74 -7.48 23.40 1.02
N VAL A 75 -7.65 22.51 2.01
CA VAL A 75 -6.83 21.31 2.20
C VAL A 75 -7.74 20.11 2.40
N MET A 76 -7.45 18.99 1.72
CA MET A 76 -8.09 17.72 2.00
C MET A 76 -7.38 17.04 3.19
N SER A 77 -8.10 16.84 4.29
CA SER A 77 -7.52 16.41 5.56
C SER A 77 -7.55 14.91 5.80
N ARG A 78 -8.29 14.15 4.98
CA ARG A 78 -8.37 12.69 5.06
C ARG A 78 -7.77 12.01 3.86
N PHE A 79 -6.86 11.10 4.15
CA PHE A 79 -6.21 10.22 3.18
C PHE A 79 -7.09 9.00 2.88
N HIS A 80 -7.09 8.57 1.62
CA HIS A 80 -7.71 7.34 1.14
C HIS A 80 -6.62 6.39 0.65
N GLU A 81 -6.51 5.23 1.26
CA GLU A 81 -5.41 4.26 1.08
C GLU A 81 -5.50 3.46 -0.22
N GLY A 82 -6.66 3.45 -0.85
CA GLY A 82 -6.94 2.72 -2.07
C GLY A 82 -7.83 3.52 -3.02
N ILE A 83 -8.59 2.80 -3.84
CA ILE A 83 -9.60 3.37 -4.72
C ILE A 83 -10.95 2.68 -4.52
N ASP A 84 -12.03 3.44 -4.60
CA ASP A 84 -13.41 2.93 -4.49
C ASP A 84 -14.00 2.80 -5.89
N ILE A 85 -14.17 1.57 -6.40
CA ILE A 85 -14.64 1.30 -7.75
C ILE A 85 -16.15 1.04 -7.76
N ALA A 86 -16.89 1.86 -8.50
CA ALA A 86 -18.34 1.77 -8.58
C ALA A 86 -18.82 0.51 -9.34
N PRO A 87 -19.97 -0.06 -8.96
CA PRO A 87 -20.59 -1.14 -9.73
C PRO A 87 -21.13 -0.63 -11.07
N VAL A 88 -21.04 -1.47 -12.09
CA VAL A 88 -21.69 -1.22 -13.40
C VAL A 88 -23.05 -1.89 -13.51
N LYS A 89 -23.33 -2.91 -12.68
CA LYS A 89 -24.58 -3.67 -12.71
C LYS A 89 -25.23 -3.74 -11.34
N ARG A 90 -26.55 -3.55 -11.31
CA ARG A 90 -27.36 -3.72 -10.09
C ARG A 90 -28.62 -4.54 -10.39
N ASP A 91 -29.10 -5.28 -9.40
CA ASP A 91 -30.39 -5.98 -9.48
C ASP A 91 -31.58 -4.98 -9.30
N LYS A 92 -32.79 -5.49 -9.41
CA LYS A 92 -34.03 -4.69 -9.21
C LYS A 92 -34.13 -4.08 -7.81
N ALA A 93 -33.48 -4.68 -6.81
CA ALA A 93 -33.42 -4.17 -5.44
C ALA A 93 -32.26 -3.17 -5.22
N GLY A 94 -31.41 -2.94 -6.24
CA GLY A 94 -30.27 -2.03 -6.20
C GLY A 94 -28.99 -2.64 -5.65
N ASN A 95 -28.91 -3.96 -5.41
CA ASN A 95 -27.67 -4.60 -4.98
C ASN A 95 -26.68 -4.72 -6.16
N PRO A 96 -25.38 -4.55 -5.92
CA PRO A 96 -24.38 -4.72 -6.98
C PRO A 96 -24.29 -6.18 -7.42
N LEU A 97 -24.16 -6.39 -8.73
CA LEU A 97 -24.02 -7.72 -9.33
C LEU A 97 -22.60 -8.03 -9.79
N ASP A 98 -21.72 -7.05 -9.71
CA ASP A 98 -20.34 -7.14 -10.21
C ASP A 98 -19.54 -8.19 -9.44
N LEU A 99 -18.81 -9.02 -10.19
CA LEU A 99 -17.79 -9.89 -9.64
C LEU A 99 -16.55 -9.07 -9.30
N VAL A 100 -15.84 -9.47 -8.25
CA VAL A 100 -14.55 -8.93 -7.89
C VAL A 100 -13.48 -9.99 -8.19
N MET A 101 -12.49 -9.60 -8.96
CA MET A 101 -11.48 -10.48 -9.53
C MET A 101 -10.07 -10.04 -9.11
N SER A 102 -9.13 -11.00 -9.08
CA SER A 102 -7.72 -10.68 -8.86
C SER A 102 -7.17 -9.82 -9.99
N ILE A 103 -6.42 -8.78 -9.62
CA ILE A 103 -5.77 -7.88 -10.60
C ILE A 103 -4.61 -8.56 -11.32
N SER A 104 -4.01 -9.60 -10.74
CA SER A 104 -2.85 -10.31 -11.29
C SER A 104 -2.78 -11.73 -10.76
N GLY A 105 -1.86 -12.52 -11.31
CA GLY A 105 -1.50 -13.82 -10.76
C GLY A 105 -0.93 -13.71 -9.35
N GLY A 106 -1.20 -14.72 -8.51
CA GLY A 106 -0.73 -14.74 -7.12
C GLY A 106 -1.35 -15.84 -6.28
N ARG A 107 -1.31 -15.64 -4.97
CA ARG A 107 -1.90 -16.55 -3.97
C ARG A 107 -2.77 -15.78 -2.98
N VAL A 108 -3.94 -16.29 -2.68
CA VAL A 108 -4.78 -15.74 -1.60
C VAL A 108 -4.12 -16.02 -0.26
N VAL A 109 -3.76 -14.96 0.48
CA VAL A 109 -3.05 -15.05 1.77
C VAL A 109 -3.94 -14.71 2.97
N HIS A 110 -5.06 -14.03 2.73
CA HIS A 110 -6.02 -13.71 3.79
C HIS A 110 -7.44 -13.59 3.25
N THR A 111 -8.40 -14.02 4.07
CA THR A 111 -9.83 -13.78 3.84
C THR A 111 -10.50 -13.41 5.16
N SER A 112 -11.34 -12.37 5.13
CA SER A 112 -12.22 -12.02 6.24
C SER A 112 -13.67 -12.18 5.81
N PRO A 113 -14.37 -13.26 6.21
CA PRO A 113 -15.75 -13.50 5.81
C PRO A 113 -16.77 -12.79 6.72
N ILE A 114 -16.34 -12.10 7.77
CA ILE A 114 -17.20 -11.48 8.80
C ILE A 114 -17.25 -9.97 8.59
N SER A 115 -18.45 -9.45 8.26
CA SER A 115 -18.65 -8.04 7.91
C SER A 115 -18.42 -7.03 9.03
N GLY A 116 -18.61 -7.43 10.29
CA GLY A 116 -18.53 -6.52 11.45
C GLY A 116 -17.15 -6.38 12.08
N ARG A 117 -16.11 -7.07 11.60
CA ARG A 117 -14.78 -7.08 12.22
C ARG A 117 -13.96 -5.82 11.96
N SER A 118 -14.20 -5.11 10.87
CA SER A 118 -13.49 -3.90 10.52
C SER A 118 -14.25 -3.02 9.55
N ASN A 119 -13.70 -1.84 9.25
CA ASN A 119 -14.20 -0.97 8.20
C ASN A 119 -14.15 -1.61 6.81
N TYR A 120 -13.22 -2.54 6.57
CA TYR A 120 -13.15 -3.33 5.32
C TYR A 120 -14.36 -4.25 5.11
N GLY A 121 -15.07 -4.62 6.20
CA GLY A 121 -16.12 -5.62 6.12
C GLY A 121 -15.56 -6.98 5.72
N LYS A 122 -16.21 -7.62 4.73
CA LYS A 122 -15.65 -8.84 4.11
C LYS A 122 -14.61 -8.45 3.07
N TYR A 123 -13.42 -9.07 3.15
CA TYR A 123 -12.34 -8.75 2.22
C TYR A 123 -11.41 -9.95 1.95
N VAL A 124 -10.63 -9.83 0.88
CA VAL A 124 -9.62 -10.79 0.45
C VAL A 124 -8.31 -10.06 0.25
N VAL A 125 -7.19 -10.70 0.55
CA VAL A 125 -5.84 -10.22 0.19
C VAL A 125 -5.15 -11.27 -0.66
N VAL A 126 -4.58 -10.82 -1.77
CA VAL A 126 -3.76 -11.62 -2.68
C VAL A 126 -2.32 -11.14 -2.60
N GLU A 127 -1.40 -12.08 -2.41
CA GLU A 127 0.03 -11.86 -2.54
C GLU A 127 0.45 -12.15 -3.98
N HIS A 128 1.14 -11.19 -4.58
CA HIS A 128 1.73 -11.29 -5.91
C HIS A 128 3.25 -11.38 -5.81
N ASP A 129 3.88 -12.15 -6.68
CA ASP A 129 5.33 -12.19 -6.80
C ASP A 129 5.75 -11.38 -8.04
N TRP A 130 6.08 -10.11 -7.81
CA TRP A 130 6.50 -9.19 -8.86
C TRP A 130 7.96 -8.79 -8.63
N GLU A 131 8.81 -8.97 -9.64
CA GLU A 131 10.20 -8.56 -9.58
C GLU A 131 10.97 -9.15 -8.37
N ASN A 132 10.71 -10.42 -8.05
CA ASN A 132 11.22 -11.13 -6.87
C ASN A 132 10.86 -10.44 -5.54
N SER A 133 9.76 -9.72 -5.50
CA SER A 133 9.25 -9.02 -4.31
C SER A 133 7.78 -9.32 -4.11
N LYS A 134 7.37 -9.42 -2.85
CA LYS A 134 5.97 -9.68 -2.49
C LYS A 134 5.19 -8.36 -2.45
N VAL A 135 4.20 -8.24 -3.34
CA VAL A 135 3.29 -7.11 -3.43
C VAL A 135 1.89 -7.61 -3.11
N TYR A 136 1.09 -6.81 -2.43
CA TYR A 136 -0.22 -7.24 -1.91
C TYR A 136 -1.33 -6.39 -2.48
N SER A 137 -2.40 -7.03 -2.95
CA SER A 137 -3.66 -6.37 -3.28
C SER A 137 -4.76 -6.77 -2.30
N LEU A 138 -5.57 -5.79 -1.87
CA LEU A 138 -6.65 -5.97 -0.91
C LEU A 138 -7.98 -5.53 -1.56
N TYR A 139 -9.00 -6.39 -1.46
CA TYR A 139 -10.32 -6.21 -2.07
C TYR A 139 -11.39 -6.24 -1.00
N ALA A 140 -11.94 -5.09 -0.63
CA ALA A 140 -12.83 -4.95 0.51
C ALA A 140 -14.30 -4.67 0.13
N HIS A 141 -15.16 -4.64 1.14
CA HIS A 141 -16.60 -4.38 1.10
C HIS A 141 -17.40 -5.45 0.34
N LEU A 142 -16.87 -6.67 0.23
CA LEU A 142 -17.51 -7.77 -0.49
C LEU A 142 -18.83 -8.20 0.16
N SER A 143 -19.83 -8.57 -0.66
CA SER A 143 -21.04 -9.24 -0.15
C SER A 143 -20.77 -10.72 0.12
N THR A 144 -19.99 -11.37 -0.75
CA THR A 144 -19.55 -12.76 -0.60
C THR A 144 -18.05 -12.87 -0.90
N VAL A 145 -17.37 -13.73 -0.16
CA VAL A 145 -16.00 -14.16 -0.43
C VAL A 145 -16.07 -15.61 -0.89
N THR A 146 -15.58 -15.91 -2.08
CA THR A 146 -15.53 -17.25 -2.66
C THR A 146 -14.14 -17.86 -2.62
N ALA A 147 -13.10 -17.01 -2.65
CA ALA A 147 -11.71 -17.42 -2.56
C ALA A 147 -11.37 -17.92 -1.15
N LYS A 148 -10.44 -18.87 -1.07
CA LYS A 148 -9.92 -19.44 0.18
C LYS A 148 -8.44 -19.14 0.32
N VAL A 149 -7.97 -19.00 1.54
CA VAL A 149 -6.53 -18.89 1.81
C VAL A 149 -5.81 -20.12 1.25
N GLY A 150 -4.73 -19.85 0.50
CA GLY A 150 -3.96 -20.86 -0.21
C GLY A 150 -4.31 -20.99 -1.71
N ASP A 151 -5.47 -20.51 -2.16
CA ASP A 151 -5.85 -20.58 -3.57
C ASP A 151 -4.81 -19.86 -4.44
N ALA A 152 -4.35 -20.53 -5.50
CA ALA A 152 -3.61 -19.90 -6.58
C ALA A 152 -4.60 -19.19 -7.52
N VAL A 153 -4.30 -17.96 -7.90
CA VAL A 153 -5.15 -17.13 -8.75
C VAL A 153 -4.37 -16.54 -9.92
N ASN A 154 -5.05 -16.26 -11.00
CA ASN A 154 -4.56 -15.51 -12.15
C ASN A 154 -5.26 -14.16 -12.23
N ALA A 155 -4.76 -13.25 -13.07
CA ALA A 155 -5.52 -12.06 -13.43
C ALA A 155 -6.92 -12.46 -13.93
N GLY A 156 -7.99 -11.83 -13.38
CA GLY A 156 -9.36 -12.17 -13.69
C GLY A 156 -9.98 -13.34 -12.92
N SER A 157 -9.22 -14.05 -12.07
CA SER A 157 -9.79 -15.08 -11.17
C SER A 157 -10.78 -14.47 -10.19
N VAL A 158 -11.97 -15.03 -10.06
CA VAL A 158 -13.03 -14.50 -9.19
C VAL A 158 -12.67 -14.73 -7.71
N LEU A 159 -12.65 -13.66 -6.93
CA LEU A 159 -12.41 -13.66 -5.49
C LEU A 159 -13.71 -13.59 -4.68
N GLY A 160 -14.75 -13.00 -5.25
CA GLY A 160 -16.02 -12.80 -4.61
C GLY A 160 -16.95 -11.89 -5.42
N ARG A 161 -17.94 -11.33 -4.74
CA ARG A 161 -18.91 -10.39 -5.33
C ARG A 161 -18.84 -9.05 -4.59
N MET A 162 -18.92 -7.97 -5.33
CA MET A 162 -19.03 -6.62 -4.78
C MET A 162 -20.20 -6.49 -3.82
N GLY A 163 -20.04 -5.67 -2.79
CA GLY A 163 -21.04 -5.44 -1.78
C GLY A 163 -20.96 -4.05 -1.16
N TYR A 164 -21.38 -3.99 0.09
CA TYR A 164 -21.36 -2.78 0.93
C TYR A 164 -21.18 -3.16 2.41
N THR A 165 -20.43 -4.22 2.69
CA THR A 165 -20.09 -4.63 4.06
C THR A 165 -19.03 -3.71 4.65
N GLY A 166 -19.00 -3.58 5.96
CA GLY A 166 -18.12 -2.66 6.69
C GLY A 166 -18.85 -1.43 7.21
N ALA A 167 -18.19 -0.65 8.07
CA ALA A 167 -18.80 0.46 8.76
C ALA A 167 -19.17 1.62 7.83
N GLY A 168 -20.37 2.19 8.02
CA GLY A 168 -20.81 3.40 7.32
C GLY A 168 -21.19 3.20 5.86
N LEU A 169 -21.30 1.96 5.37
CA LEU A 169 -21.74 1.65 4.02
C LEU A 169 -23.21 1.21 3.98
N ASN A 170 -23.83 1.41 2.83
CA ASN A 170 -25.17 0.95 2.50
C ASN A 170 -25.24 0.59 1.01
N ARG A 171 -26.38 0.12 0.56
CA ARG A 171 -26.59 -0.34 -0.82
C ARG A 171 -26.28 0.72 -1.88
N THR A 172 -26.65 1.98 -1.65
CA THR A 172 -26.38 3.07 -2.62
C THR A 172 -24.90 3.37 -2.74
N ARG A 173 -24.13 3.10 -1.67
CA ARG A 173 -22.69 3.30 -1.59
C ARG A 173 -21.90 2.02 -1.86
N ALA A 174 -22.53 1.00 -2.45
CA ALA A 174 -21.85 -0.24 -2.80
C ALA A 174 -20.69 -0.01 -3.77
N HIS A 175 -19.52 -0.61 -3.48
CA HIS A 175 -18.29 -0.52 -4.28
C HIS A 175 -17.33 -1.64 -3.87
N VAL A 176 -16.28 -1.86 -4.64
CA VAL A 176 -15.08 -2.52 -4.15
C VAL A 176 -14.04 -1.47 -3.80
N HIS A 177 -13.51 -1.53 -2.58
CA HIS A 177 -12.33 -0.79 -2.19
C HIS A 177 -11.11 -1.63 -2.51
N LEU A 178 -10.23 -1.12 -3.36
CA LEU A 178 -9.02 -1.79 -3.83
C LEU A 178 -7.78 -1.08 -3.32
N GLU A 179 -6.89 -1.81 -2.63
CA GLU A 179 -5.55 -1.34 -2.29
C GLU A 179 -4.50 -2.18 -3.03
N LEU A 180 -3.36 -1.56 -3.33
CA LEU A 180 -2.13 -2.22 -3.78
C LEU A 180 -0.99 -1.65 -2.98
N GLY A 181 -0.15 -2.50 -2.37
CA GLY A 181 0.87 -1.97 -1.48
C GLY A 181 1.97 -2.95 -1.10
N LEU A 182 2.89 -2.41 -0.29
CA LEU A 182 4.06 -3.08 0.26
C LEU A 182 3.81 -3.43 1.73
N GLN A 183 4.16 -4.63 2.14
CA GLN A 183 4.09 -5.02 3.54
C GLN A 183 5.23 -4.40 4.34
N MET A 184 4.89 -3.68 5.42
CA MET A 184 5.87 -2.98 6.25
C MET A 184 6.66 -3.94 7.14
N SER A 185 6.01 -4.95 7.73
CA SER A 185 6.66 -5.95 8.57
C SER A 185 5.95 -7.30 8.50
N THR A 186 6.71 -8.39 8.54
CA THR A 186 6.18 -9.75 8.73
C THR A 186 5.81 -10.01 10.19
N ARG A 187 6.22 -9.15 11.12
CA ARG A 187 5.98 -9.22 12.56
C ARG A 187 4.93 -8.24 13.06
N TYR A 188 4.01 -7.84 12.19
CA TYR A 188 2.96 -6.87 12.53
C TYR A 188 2.13 -7.28 13.75
N GLY A 189 1.88 -8.58 13.96
CA GLY A 189 1.14 -9.05 15.14
C GLY A 189 1.77 -8.57 16.44
N SER A 190 3.06 -8.82 16.65
CA SER A 190 3.79 -8.37 17.85
C SER A 190 3.84 -6.83 17.96
N TRP A 191 3.99 -6.13 16.83
CA TRP A 191 3.94 -4.67 16.83
C TRP A 191 2.55 -4.14 17.21
N HIS A 192 1.48 -4.78 16.71
CA HIS A 192 0.12 -4.43 17.05
C HIS A 192 -0.14 -4.61 18.55
N ASP A 193 0.22 -5.76 19.11
CA ASP A 193 0.02 -6.08 20.53
C ASP A 193 0.80 -5.13 21.45
N HIS A 194 2.00 -4.70 21.02
CA HIS A 194 2.78 -3.69 21.73
C HIS A 194 2.13 -2.29 21.68
N ASN A 195 1.45 -1.94 20.61
CA ASN A 195 0.97 -0.57 20.38
C ASN A 195 -0.53 -0.35 20.62
N PHE A 196 -1.34 -1.42 20.69
CA PHE A 196 -2.79 -1.35 20.80
C PHE A 196 -3.32 -2.41 21.78
N GLY A 197 -4.32 -2.05 22.56
CA GLY A 197 -5.00 -2.97 23.49
C GLY A 197 -6.14 -3.77 22.87
N SER A 198 -6.40 -3.62 21.55
CA SER A 198 -7.47 -4.34 20.84
C SER A 198 -6.94 -5.61 20.19
N ALA A 199 -7.82 -6.60 19.95
CA ALA A 199 -7.44 -7.81 19.23
C ALA A 199 -7.11 -7.51 17.74
N ASN A 200 -6.06 -8.14 17.24
CA ASN A 200 -5.71 -8.11 15.81
C ASN A 200 -6.48 -9.23 15.08
N TYR A 201 -7.56 -8.87 14.38
CA TYR A 201 -8.35 -9.79 13.56
C TYR A 201 -7.85 -9.94 12.11
N HIS A 202 -6.80 -9.22 11.75
CA HIS A 202 -6.33 -9.07 10.38
C HIS A 202 -4.98 -9.75 10.12
N GLY A 203 -4.34 -10.28 11.18
CA GLY A 203 -2.97 -10.77 11.06
C GLY A 203 -2.07 -9.67 10.48
N ASN A 204 -1.27 -10.04 9.49
CA ASN A 204 -0.38 -9.11 8.81
C ASN A 204 -1.05 -8.32 7.65
N PHE A 205 -2.34 -8.54 7.37
CA PHE A 205 -2.98 -8.14 6.11
C PHE A 205 -4.05 -7.06 6.30
N ASN A 206 -3.59 -5.84 6.54
CA ASN A 206 -4.43 -4.64 6.71
C ASN A 206 -3.66 -3.38 6.30
N GLY A 207 -4.37 -2.25 6.07
CA GLY A 207 -3.79 -0.99 5.60
C GLY A 207 -2.82 -0.28 6.57
N MET A 208 -2.64 -0.76 7.80
CA MET A 208 -1.57 -0.27 8.68
C MET A 208 -0.24 -0.94 8.35
N ASN A 209 -0.27 -2.20 7.91
CA ASN A 209 0.90 -2.98 7.57
C ASN A 209 1.13 -3.11 6.06
N ILE A 210 0.10 -2.92 5.24
CA ILE A 210 0.23 -2.84 3.78
C ILE A 210 0.13 -1.36 3.40
N ALA A 211 1.29 -0.73 3.15
CA ALA A 211 1.31 0.67 2.72
C ALA A 211 0.88 0.77 1.26
N GLY A 212 -0.30 1.35 1.06
CA GLY A 212 -0.91 1.52 -0.26
C GLY A 212 -0.17 2.51 -1.13
N VAL A 213 -0.16 2.23 -2.44
CA VAL A 213 0.31 3.12 -3.50
C VAL A 213 -0.87 3.52 -4.39
N ASP A 214 -0.70 4.56 -5.22
CA ASP A 214 -1.72 4.98 -6.19
C ASP A 214 -1.92 3.92 -7.28
N ILE A 215 -2.83 2.98 -7.02
CA ILE A 215 -3.10 1.88 -7.95
C ILE A 215 -3.79 2.35 -9.24
N ALA A 216 -4.62 3.38 -9.19
CA ALA A 216 -5.22 3.94 -10.41
C ALA A 216 -4.15 4.57 -11.30
N GLY A 217 -3.25 5.36 -10.71
CA GLY A 217 -2.08 5.88 -11.40
C GLY A 217 -1.21 4.77 -11.99
N PHE A 218 -0.99 3.69 -11.27
CA PHE A 218 -0.24 2.54 -11.77
C PHE A 218 -0.92 1.88 -12.99
N PHE A 219 -2.23 1.65 -12.96
CA PHE A 219 -2.97 1.14 -14.12
C PHE A 219 -2.85 2.05 -15.33
N LEU A 220 -2.98 3.37 -15.13
CA LEU A 220 -2.90 4.36 -16.21
C LEU A 220 -1.49 4.47 -16.80
N GLU A 221 -0.46 4.45 -15.96
CA GLU A 221 0.94 4.46 -16.42
C GLU A 221 1.30 3.15 -17.14
N ARG A 222 0.86 1.99 -16.62
CA ARG A 222 1.03 0.68 -17.27
C ARG A 222 0.34 0.60 -18.62
N ARG A 223 -0.83 1.21 -18.79
CA ARG A 223 -1.53 1.27 -20.08
C ARG A 223 -0.73 2.02 -21.13
N LYS A 224 0.00 3.09 -20.71
CA LYS A 224 0.88 3.87 -21.60
C LYS A 224 2.21 3.18 -21.86
N ASN A 225 2.73 2.48 -20.85
CA ASN A 225 3.98 1.73 -20.91
C ASN A 225 3.77 0.34 -20.30
N PRO A 226 3.43 -0.69 -21.11
CA PRO A 226 3.20 -2.07 -20.63
C PRO A 226 4.40 -2.69 -19.92
N GLU A 227 5.60 -2.22 -20.17
CA GLU A 227 6.84 -2.69 -19.55
C GLU A 227 7.16 -2.02 -18.21
N LEU A 228 6.37 -1.02 -17.79
CA LEU A 228 6.60 -0.31 -16.53
C LEU A 228 6.58 -1.28 -15.36
N LYS A 229 7.66 -1.37 -14.62
CA LYS A 229 7.80 -2.18 -13.43
C LYS A 229 7.12 -1.51 -12.23
N PHE A 230 6.61 -2.32 -11.31
CA PHE A 230 6.02 -1.80 -10.08
C PHE A 230 7.05 -1.08 -9.21
N SER A 231 8.27 -1.62 -9.12
CA SER A 231 9.38 -0.96 -8.41
C SER A 231 9.69 0.43 -9.00
N GLU A 232 9.72 0.56 -10.32
CA GLU A 232 9.95 1.85 -11.00
C GLU A 232 8.83 2.85 -10.67
N PHE A 233 7.57 2.39 -10.71
CA PHE A 233 6.43 3.21 -10.33
C PHE A 233 6.54 3.71 -8.87
N VAL A 234 6.84 2.84 -7.91
CA VAL A 234 6.99 3.22 -6.50
C VAL A 234 8.16 4.19 -6.32
N LEU A 235 9.31 3.91 -6.95
CA LEU A 235 10.52 4.71 -6.82
C LEU A 235 10.44 6.08 -7.51
N SER A 236 9.51 6.25 -8.46
CA SER A 236 9.27 7.53 -9.14
C SER A 236 8.41 8.50 -8.31
N ARG A 237 7.80 8.01 -7.21
CA ARG A 237 6.96 8.89 -6.38
C ARG A 237 7.79 9.96 -5.67
N PRO A 238 7.26 11.19 -5.52
CA PRO A 238 7.98 12.27 -4.88
C PRO A 238 8.29 11.96 -3.43
N MET A 239 9.55 12.13 -3.01
CA MET A 239 9.95 12.04 -1.62
C MET A 239 9.43 13.27 -0.87
N GLN A 240 8.75 13.04 0.26
CA GLN A 240 8.26 14.10 1.12
C GLN A 240 9.19 14.36 2.29
N PHE A 241 9.68 13.30 2.93
CA PHE A 241 10.61 13.44 4.05
C PHE A 241 11.56 12.25 4.14
N LYS A 242 12.67 12.45 4.86
CA LYS A 242 13.58 11.38 5.26
C LYS A 242 13.71 11.32 6.77
N VAL A 243 13.91 10.12 7.26
CA VAL A 243 14.23 9.86 8.66
C VAL A 243 15.58 9.17 8.73
N THR A 244 16.54 9.74 9.46
CA THR A 244 17.77 9.04 9.80
C THR A 244 17.53 8.21 11.06
N VAL A 245 17.86 6.92 10.98
CA VAL A 245 17.69 5.94 12.06
C VAL A 245 19.01 5.26 12.35
N PRO A 246 19.32 4.88 13.62
CA PRO A 246 20.53 4.12 13.93
C PRO A 246 20.57 2.81 13.12
N ALA A 247 21.73 2.40 12.62
CA ALA A 247 21.89 1.07 12.04
C ALA A 247 21.85 0.03 13.16
N GLY A 248 21.08 -1.04 12.95
CA GLY A 248 21.12 -2.22 13.81
C GLY A 248 22.31 -3.13 13.51
N ALA A 249 22.41 -4.24 14.23
CA ALA A 249 23.43 -5.27 13.97
C ALA A 249 23.25 -5.98 12.62
N ALA A 250 22.02 -5.99 12.08
CA ALA A 250 21.69 -6.54 10.78
C ALA A 250 21.03 -5.47 9.89
N GLU A 251 21.03 -5.75 8.60
CA GLU A 251 20.26 -4.95 7.63
C GLU A 251 18.75 -5.04 7.93
N PRO A 252 17.98 -3.93 7.74
CA PRO A 252 16.54 -3.96 7.91
C PRO A 252 15.87 -5.08 7.07
N GLU A 253 15.04 -5.90 7.71
CA GLU A 253 14.37 -7.05 7.05
C GLU A 253 13.51 -6.58 5.86
N PHE A 254 12.99 -5.37 5.91
CA PHE A 254 12.28 -4.73 4.80
C PHE A 254 13.10 -4.74 3.50
N LEU A 255 14.42 -4.56 3.56
CA LEU A 255 15.29 -4.58 2.37
C LEU A 255 15.49 -5.98 1.79
N SER A 256 15.33 -7.05 2.58
CA SER A 256 15.36 -8.41 2.04
C SER A 256 14.13 -8.71 1.18
N ARG A 257 12.99 -8.09 1.51
CA ARG A 257 11.75 -8.22 0.71
C ARG A 257 11.69 -7.27 -0.48
N TYR A 258 12.30 -6.08 -0.34
CA TYR A 258 12.29 -5.02 -1.35
C TYR A 258 13.70 -4.50 -1.63
N PRO A 259 14.62 -5.32 -2.21
CA PRO A 259 16.03 -4.96 -2.38
C PRO A 259 16.23 -3.75 -3.30
N TRP A 260 15.29 -3.50 -4.20
CA TRP A 260 15.29 -2.34 -5.09
C TRP A 260 15.08 -0.98 -4.38
N MET A 261 14.72 -0.97 -3.09
CA MET A 261 14.67 0.23 -2.26
C MET A 261 16.05 0.70 -1.79
N ARG A 262 17.06 -0.19 -1.81
CA ARG A 262 18.42 0.14 -1.38
C ARG A 262 19.07 1.09 -2.37
N ARG A 263 19.59 2.21 -1.86
CA ARG A 263 20.35 3.18 -2.63
C ARG A 263 21.86 3.00 -2.42
N LYS A 264 22.65 3.46 -3.38
CA LYS A 264 24.08 3.61 -3.18
C LYS A 264 24.32 4.56 -2.01
N GLY A 265 25.25 4.22 -1.14
CA GLY A 265 25.62 5.01 0.02
C GLY A 265 27.09 4.81 0.37
N VAL A 266 27.44 5.13 1.60
CA VAL A 266 28.82 5.05 2.11
C VAL A 266 29.08 3.66 2.68
N PRO A 267 30.32 3.11 2.54
CA PRO A 267 30.74 1.94 3.30
C PRO A 267 30.79 2.27 4.79
N ASP A 268 30.76 1.24 5.65
CA ASP A 268 30.83 1.36 7.12
C ASP A 268 29.81 2.36 7.68
N HIS A 269 28.56 2.29 7.20
CA HIS A 269 27.50 3.14 7.66
C HIS A 269 27.11 2.80 9.12
N VAL A 270 26.72 3.84 9.86
CA VAL A 270 26.26 3.76 11.25
C VAL A 270 24.77 4.09 11.40
N SER A 271 24.13 4.44 10.30
CA SER A 271 22.70 4.78 10.23
C SER A 271 22.14 4.53 8.83
N TRP A 272 20.81 4.53 8.75
CA TRP A 272 20.07 4.53 7.51
C TRP A 272 19.30 5.83 7.35
N GLU A 273 19.33 6.44 6.17
CA GLU A 273 18.34 7.44 5.77
C GLU A 273 17.20 6.72 5.04
N VAL A 274 16.04 6.67 5.67
CA VAL A 274 14.82 6.09 5.11
C VAL A 274 13.99 7.20 4.49
N GLY A 275 13.74 7.13 3.19
CA GLY A 275 12.92 8.09 2.45
C GLY A 275 11.47 7.63 2.38
N PHE A 276 10.55 8.58 2.60
CA PHE A 276 9.11 8.36 2.58
C PHE A 276 8.42 9.30 1.59
N ALA A 277 7.42 8.78 0.88
CA ALA A 277 6.46 9.61 0.17
C ALA A 277 5.47 10.26 1.16
N ALA A 278 4.71 11.25 0.71
CA ALA A 278 3.66 11.91 1.51
C ALA A 278 2.63 10.92 2.07
N THR A 279 2.34 9.86 1.34
CA THR A 279 1.43 8.78 1.70
C THR A 279 1.94 7.87 2.81
N GLY A 280 3.22 8.01 3.21
CA GLY A 280 3.86 7.23 4.27
C GLY A 280 4.48 5.91 3.79
N HIS A 281 4.39 5.56 2.49
CA HIS A 281 5.13 4.40 2.00
C HIS A 281 6.61 4.73 1.82
N VAL A 282 7.45 3.72 2.05
CA VAL A 282 8.90 3.82 1.89
C VAL A 282 9.26 3.85 0.41
N ILE A 283 10.22 4.69 0.03
CA ILE A 283 10.74 4.80 -1.34
C ILE A 283 12.26 4.65 -1.42
N SER A 284 12.97 4.65 -0.30
CA SER A 284 14.43 4.44 -0.30
C SER A 284 14.99 4.11 1.06
N PHE A 285 16.09 3.36 1.05
CA PHE A 285 17.03 3.21 2.16
C PHE A 285 18.43 3.57 1.67
N THR A 286 19.06 4.56 2.30
CA THR A 286 20.40 5.03 1.94
C THR A 286 21.34 4.83 3.13
N PRO A 287 22.44 4.05 3.00
CA PRO A 287 23.46 3.95 4.05
C PRO A 287 24.08 5.32 4.36
N SER A 288 24.23 5.67 5.64
CA SER A 288 24.69 6.99 6.09
C SER A 288 25.71 6.91 7.23
N LYS A 289 26.66 7.86 7.29
CA LYS A 289 27.61 8.03 8.40
C LYS A 289 27.10 8.97 9.49
N ARG A 290 25.90 9.53 9.37
CA ARG A 290 25.32 10.42 10.35
C ARG A 290 25.01 9.65 11.63
N LYS A 291 25.71 9.97 12.73
CA LYS A 291 25.46 9.36 14.04
C LYS A 291 24.17 9.93 14.63
N VAL A 292 23.24 9.06 14.97
CA VAL A 292 21.99 9.36 15.67
C VAL A 292 21.74 8.29 16.73
N SER A 293 21.19 8.68 17.88
CA SER A 293 20.81 7.75 18.96
C SER A 293 19.34 7.30 18.88
N ALA A 294 18.52 8.03 18.10
CA ALA A 294 17.11 7.76 17.89
C ALA A 294 16.70 8.24 16.49
N PRO A 295 15.53 7.83 15.96
CA PRO A 295 15.02 8.33 14.70
C PRO A 295 14.83 9.85 14.68
N VAL A 296 15.40 10.52 13.69
CA VAL A 296 15.29 11.98 13.49
C VAL A 296 14.91 12.32 12.07
N VAL A 297 14.04 13.30 11.88
CA VAL A 297 13.74 13.84 10.54
C VAL A 297 15.00 14.53 10.01
N SER A 298 15.51 14.06 8.88
CA SER A 298 16.78 14.53 8.30
C SER A 298 16.59 15.32 7.00
N HIS A 299 15.41 15.21 6.40
CA HIS A 299 15.02 15.98 5.23
C HIS A 299 13.50 16.16 5.23
N LEU A 300 13.05 17.32 4.78
CA LEU A 300 11.65 17.65 4.62
C LEU A 300 11.48 18.48 3.35
N ARG A 301 10.58 18.04 2.47
CA ARG A 301 10.19 18.81 1.30
C ARG A 301 9.36 20.03 1.76
N PRO A 302 9.75 21.26 1.39
CA PRO A 302 8.97 22.44 1.72
C PRO A 302 7.55 22.36 1.15
N SER A 303 6.59 22.93 1.89
CA SER A 303 5.22 23.05 1.45
C SER A 303 4.54 24.22 2.15
N ASP A 304 3.58 24.84 1.47
CA ASP A 304 2.67 25.84 2.03
C ASP A 304 1.56 25.22 2.88
N ILE A 305 1.39 23.89 2.79
CA ILE A 305 0.42 23.13 3.59
C ILE A 305 1.18 22.51 4.75
N PRO A 306 0.70 22.68 6.01
CA PRO A 306 1.36 22.07 7.17
C PRO A 306 1.56 20.57 7.03
N GLN A 307 2.75 20.09 7.40
CA GLN A 307 3.19 18.71 7.18
C GLN A 307 2.24 17.66 7.77
N ARG A 308 1.58 17.96 8.86
CA ARG A 308 0.56 17.06 9.45
C ARG A 308 -0.56 16.70 8.48
N TRP A 309 -0.91 17.60 7.56
CA TRP A 309 -1.96 17.42 6.56
C TRP A 309 -1.46 16.82 5.24
N LEU A 310 -0.14 16.72 5.07
CA LEU A 310 0.50 16.12 3.90
C LEU A 310 1.03 14.72 4.18
N THR A 311 1.33 14.38 5.44
CA THR A 311 2.03 13.15 5.80
C THR A 311 1.19 12.20 6.63
N ARG A 312 -0.14 12.22 6.50
CA ARG A 312 -1.06 11.38 7.31
C ARG A 312 -0.88 11.59 8.82
N GLY A 313 -0.41 12.76 9.23
CA GLY A 313 -0.08 13.05 10.62
C GLY A 313 1.21 12.38 11.13
N LEU A 314 2.03 11.82 10.25
CA LEU A 314 3.31 11.19 10.62
C LEU A 314 4.33 12.21 11.13
N LEU A 315 4.25 13.46 10.68
CA LEU A 315 5.10 14.55 11.11
C LEU A 315 4.31 15.61 11.88
N THR A 316 5.01 16.27 12.80
CA THR A 316 4.59 17.50 13.50
C THR A 316 5.67 18.55 13.33
N GLY A 317 5.30 19.83 13.48
CA GLY A 317 6.23 20.95 13.22
C GLY A 317 6.51 21.16 11.74
N GLU A 318 7.30 22.20 11.44
CA GLU A 318 7.59 22.64 10.07
C GLU A 318 9.09 22.95 9.93
N GLY A 319 9.62 22.82 8.72
CA GLY A 319 11.03 23.12 8.43
C GLY A 319 12.00 22.40 9.37
N ASN A 320 12.87 23.14 10.03
CA ASN A 320 13.88 22.60 10.95
C ASN A 320 13.30 22.10 12.29
N SER A 321 12.06 22.47 12.63
CA SER A 321 11.36 21.98 13.83
C SER A 321 10.53 20.72 13.58
N ALA A 322 10.52 20.21 12.34
CA ALA A 322 9.78 19.01 11.99
C ALA A 322 10.31 17.79 12.76
N SER A 323 9.42 17.02 13.33
CA SER A 323 9.70 15.81 14.07
C SER A 323 8.67 14.73 13.83
N LEU A 324 9.01 13.47 14.14
CA LEU A 324 8.05 12.37 14.07
C LEU A 324 6.98 12.53 15.15
N SER A 325 5.71 12.48 14.74
CA SER A 325 4.59 12.32 15.66
C SER A 325 4.61 10.93 16.34
N ALA A 326 3.72 10.68 17.28
CA ALA A 326 3.53 9.34 17.84
C ALA A 326 3.22 8.31 16.74
N GLY A 327 2.37 8.65 15.76
CA GLY A 327 2.09 7.81 14.59
C GLY A 327 3.31 7.59 13.71
N GLY A 328 4.10 8.64 13.48
CA GLY A 328 5.35 8.55 12.72
C GLY A 328 6.39 7.65 13.38
N LYS A 329 6.56 7.75 14.71
CA LYS A 329 7.44 6.86 15.46
C LYS A 329 7.00 5.40 15.37
N LYS A 330 5.68 5.14 15.47
CA LYS A 330 5.10 3.79 15.31
C LYS A 330 5.36 3.24 13.90
N LEU A 331 5.17 4.04 12.83
CA LEU A 331 5.45 3.60 11.47
C LEU A 331 6.94 3.26 11.28
N VAL A 332 7.84 4.13 11.72
CA VAL A 332 9.29 3.90 11.62
C VAL A 332 9.68 2.62 12.37
N SER A 333 9.14 2.41 13.59
CA SER A 333 9.41 1.18 14.34
C SER A 333 8.93 -0.07 13.61
N LEU A 334 7.76 0.00 12.93
CA LEU A 334 7.22 -1.10 12.15
C LEU A 334 8.10 -1.46 10.95
N VAL A 335 8.53 -0.44 10.18
CA VAL A 335 9.40 -0.62 9.00
C VAL A 335 10.76 -1.20 9.34
N LEU A 336 11.28 -0.89 10.54
CA LEU A 336 12.60 -1.32 11.02
C LEU A 336 12.55 -2.55 11.92
N ASP A 337 11.35 -3.10 12.18
CA ASP A 337 11.14 -4.15 13.17
C ASP A 337 11.75 -3.83 14.56
N SER A 338 11.81 -2.54 14.91
CA SER A 338 12.39 -2.04 16.16
C SER A 338 11.35 -1.91 17.27
N PHE A 339 10.75 -3.04 17.66
CA PHE A 339 9.76 -3.16 18.73
C PHE A 339 9.96 -4.49 19.48
N PRO A 340 9.49 -4.61 20.75
CA PRO A 340 9.57 -5.86 21.49
C PRO A 340 8.80 -6.98 20.77
N ILE A 341 9.41 -8.18 20.73
CA ILE A 341 8.71 -9.38 20.26
C ILE A 341 7.89 -9.90 21.44
N VAL A 342 6.57 -9.92 21.28
CA VAL A 342 5.69 -10.63 22.18
C VAL A 342 5.65 -12.09 21.68
N GLU A 343 6.32 -12.99 22.39
CA GLU A 343 6.16 -14.43 22.13
C GLU A 343 4.69 -14.77 22.39
N ALA A 344 4.03 -15.39 21.40
CA ALA A 344 2.69 -15.91 21.60
C ALA A 344 2.76 -16.88 22.80
N ALA A 345 1.99 -16.59 23.86
CA ALA A 345 1.87 -17.51 24.97
C ALA A 345 1.49 -18.88 24.39
N SER A 346 2.37 -19.87 24.57
CA SER A 346 2.08 -21.23 24.12
C SER A 346 0.81 -21.67 24.83
N THR A 347 -0.29 -21.68 24.11
CA THR A 347 -1.53 -22.33 24.59
C THR A 347 -1.22 -23.80 24.77
N ARG A 348 -0.96 -24.16 26.02
CA ARG A 348 -0.97 -25.57 26.44
C ARG A 348 -2.40 -26.12 26.48
#